data_91b79fcc97bcc4731d63b6f18491399a
#
_entry.id   91b79fcc97bcc4731d63b6f18491399a
#
_cell.length_a   1.000
_cell.length_b   1.000
_cell.length_c   1.000
_cell.angle_alpha   90.00
_cell.angle_beta   90.00
_cell.angle_gamma   90.00
#
_symmetry.space_group_name_H-M   'P 1'
#
loop_
_entity.id
_entity.type
_entity.pdbx_description
1 polymer ?
#
loop_
_entity_poly.entity_id
_entity_poly.type
_entity_poly.pdbx_seq_one_letter_code
_entity_poly.pdbx_strand_id
1 'polypeptide(L)'
;MAAESNGRRTRRPKGIDEKTFARAVREFTAIVGDRNVSISPAELVPYAHDVIMVPPIWPSAVVRPASVEETQRVVRIANRLRIPLWPVSTGKNIAYGRMMAVEPGNVVLDLGRMNRILEINDKLAYAVVEPGVTYAQLYKHLRDNDLPLWLDPPATAPAAGPLGNTVERGVGYTPYGEHFLFSCGMEVVLPDGRLLRTGSGALPGSRTWHIFKWGYGPYLDGLFTASNYGIVTRLGIWLMPEPPAYRPILMTCDREDDIVAIMDFLRPLKVSHLLPSAVVVAHALLALAAEAEYPRHLTGGTRPVPEDWIREQARARMLGIWNIAGCLYGAPAVVNELAETVRRRVAAELPQATLLDVDAARESPYWDHKVRNMTGVPSMIEYSRLSWRGGGNAFVAPVVPLFGEEARTHMEIARPIFWKHGFDYIGEFIAASRDQHHVMMLLHKQPDEMPRAVACYGELTDAFCDGGYLPYRTNVAFMDHTMRRLDPVFQDVCGRIKRALDPNEIIAPGKNGIRGAGARAGAAPHSRRGGRRAAGR
;
A
#
# COMPACT_ATOMS: atom_id res chain seq x y z
N MET A 1 5.44 33.95 8.51
CA MET A 1 6.79 33.98 9.14
C MET A 1 6.71 34.17 10.66
N ALA A 2 5.89 33.39 11.39
CA ALA A 2 5.79 33.48 12.86
C ALA A 2 5.67 32.12 13.56
N ALA A 3 6.00 31.01 12.89
CA ALA A 3 5.92 29.64 13.44
C ALA A 3 7.29 28.96 13.62
N GLU A 4 8.40 29.68 13.41
CA GLU A 4 9.74 29.07 13.39
C GLU A 4 10.49 29.09 14.73
N SER A 5 9.98 29.72 15.78
CA SER A 5 10.74 29.90 17.02
C SER A 5 10.60 28.77 18.07
N ASN A 6 9.76 27.76 17.87
CA ASN A 6 9.54 26.66 18.83
C ASN A 6 10.19 25.33 18.43
N GLY A 7 11.05 25.31 17.43
CA GLY A 7 11.64 24.12 16.77
C GLY A 7 12.94 23.56 17.38
N ARG A 8 13.46 24.09 18.48
CA ARG A 8 14.78 23.69 19.03
C ARG A 8 14.75 22.65 20.16
N ARG A 9 13.66 21.97 20.43
CA ARG A 9 13.72 20.80 21.30
C ARG A 9 14.24 19.62 20.49
N THR A 10 15.44 19.16 20.80
CA THR A 10 16.04 17.91 20.30
C THR A 10 15.03 16.79 20.48
N ARG A 11 14.56 16.21 19.36
CA ARG A 11 13.52 15.17 19.33
C ARG A 11 14.13 13.81 19.58
N ARG A 12 14.67 13.61 20.77
CA ARG A 12 15.24 12.34 21.21
C ARG A 12 14.14 11.28 21.36
N PRO A 13 14.49 9.99 21.23
CA PRO A 13 13.57 8.92 21.56
C PRO A 13 13.07 9.05 23.00
N LYS A 14 11.81 8.74 23.22
CA LYS A 14 11.19 8.80 24.55
C LYS A 14 11.95 7.93 25.54
N GLY A 15 12.29 8.47 26.72
CA GLY A 15 13.00 7.75 27.77
C GLY A 15 14.51 7.61 27.56
N ILE A 16 15.09 8.17 26.49
CA ILE A 16 16.53 8.14 26.23
C ILE A 16 17.15 9.49 26.58
N ASP A 17 18.18 9.47 27.45
CA ASP A 17 18.92 10.67 27.81
C ASP A 17 19.87 11.12 26.69
N GLU A 18 20.37 12.35 26.78
CA GLU A 18 21.20 12.95 25.74
C GLU A 18 22.55 12.25 25.55
N LYS A 19 23.16 11.80 26.63
CA LYS A 19 24.47 11.12 26.62
C LYS A 19 24.32 9.76 25.90
N THR A 20 23.26 9.01 26.21
CA THR A 20 22.96 7.74 25.58
C THR A 20 22.65 7.92 24.10
N PHE A 21 21.83 8.92 23.72
CA PHE A 21 21.54 9.20 22.33
C PHE A 21 22.77 9.64 21.53
N ALA A 22 23.58 10.57 22.08
CA ALA A 22 24.84 11.00 21.44
C ALA A 22 25.81 9.82 21.28
N ARG A 23 25.87 8.89 22.24
CA ARG A 23 26.64 7.66 22.12
C ARG A 23 26.12 6.79 20.98
N ALA A 24 24.79 6.58 20.86
CA ALA A 24 24.19 5.81 19.79
C ALA A 24 24.56 6.39 18.42
N VAL A 25 24.41 7.71 18.23
CA VAL A 25 24.77 8.40 16.98
C VAL A 25 26.24 8.16 16.61
N ARG A 26 27.17 8.33 17.56
CA ARG A 26 28.62 8.07 17.31
C ARG A 26 28.85 6.61 16.90
N GLU A 27 28.22 5.64 17.59
CA GLU A 27 28.41 4.23 17.28
C GLU A 27 27.79 3.84 15.93
N PHE A 28 26.66 4.42 15.57
CA PHE A 28 26.07 4.27 14.23
C PHE A 28 26.99 4.82 13.14
N THR A 29 27.53 6.03 13.38
CA THR A 29 28.46 6.68 12.48
C THR A 29 29.73 5.84 12.25
N ALA A 30 30.26 5.21 13.29
CA ALA A 30 31.42 4.31 13.18
C ALA A 30 31.11 3.04 12.34
N ILE A 31 29.82 2.69 12.11
CA ILE A 31 29.45 1.55 11.27
C ILE A 31 29.26 1.97 9.83
N VAL A 32 28.42 3.00 9.59
CA VAL A 32 27.94 3.34 8.24
C VAL A 32 28.68 4.53 7.63
N GLY A 33 29.54 5.23 8.40
CA GLY A 33 30.27 6.44 8.01
C GLY A 33 29.45 7.73 8.18
N ASP A 34 30.17 8.85 8.36
CA ASP A 34 29.62 10.17 8.71
C ASP A 34 28.51 10.65 7.74
N ARG A 35 28.68 10.42 6.43
CA ARG A 35 27.72 10.85 5.39
C ARG A 35 26.39 10.10 5.45
N ASN A 36 26.33 9.00 6.18
CA ASN A 36 25.19 8.09 6.22
C ASN A 36 24.44 8.13 7.56
N VAL A 37 24.82 9.05 8.47
CA VAL A 37 24.08 9.36 9.69
C VAL A 37 23.80 10.85 9.72
N SER A 38 22.56 11.24 9.99
CA SER A 38 22.23 12.65 10.16
C SER A 38 21.22 12.88 11.27
N ILE A 39 21.45 13.97 12.02
CA ILE A 39 20.51 14.55 12.98
C ILE A 39 20.06 15.96 12.53
N SER A 40 20.50 16.40 11.34
CA SER A 40 20.18 17.71 10.79
C SER A 40 18.68 17.82 10.48
N PRO A 41 17.98 18.84 10.99
CA PRO A 41 16.57 19.04 10.68
C PRO A 41 16.29 19.09 9.17
N ALA A 42 17.15 19.69 8.37
CA ALA A 42 16.97 19.78 6.91
C ALA A 42 16.97 18.39 6.25
N GLU A 43 17.85 17.47 6.68
CA GLU A 43 17.90 16.11 6.17
C GLU A 43 16.77 15.21 6.73
N LEU A 44 16.17 15.58 7.87
CA LEU A 44 15.08 14.84 8.48
C LEU A 44 13.70 15.20 7.91
N VAL A 45 13.57 16.33 7.20
CA VAL A 45 12.29 16.78 6.59
C VAL A 45 11.61 15.67 5.78
N PRO A 46 12.26 14.94 4.87
CA PRO A 46 11.60 13.91 4.06
C PRO A 46 11.02 12.76 4.89
N TYR A 47 11.54 12.53 6.09
CA TYR A 47 11.10 11.47 7.01
C TYR A 47 10.07 11.95 8.03
N ALA A 48 9.90 13.26 8.18
CA ALA A 48 8.98 13.87 9.12
C ALA A 48 7.66 14.30 8.50
N HIS A 49 7.66 14.56 7.20
CA HIS A 49 6.54 15.12 6.48
C HIS A 49 6.04 14.17 5.40
N ASP A 50 4.73 14.10 5.27
CA ASP A 50 4.06 13.53 4.12
C ASP A 50 2.84 14.37 3.76
N VAL A 51 2.27 14.12 2.60
CA VAL A 51 1.01 14.71 2.11
C VAL A 51 -0.23 14.07 2.77
N ILE A 52 -0.06 13.40 3.89
CA ILE A 52 -1.11 12.76 4.67
C ILE A 52 -1.75 13.69 5.71
N MET A 53 -2.76 13.19 6.41
CA MET A 53 -3.67 13.93 7.28
C MET A 53 -3.10 14.35 8.64
N VAL A 54 -1.85 14.05 8.95
CA VAL A 54 -1.29 14.32 10.29
C VAL A 54 -0.20 15.37 10.29
N PRO A 55 -0.03 16.10 11.41
CA PRO A 55 1.11 16.96 11.59
C PRO A 55 2.44 16.20 11.46
N PRO A 56 3.54 16.88 11.17
CA PRO A 56 4.85 16.27 11.06
C PRO A 56 5.24 15.42 12.26
N ILE A 57 5.63 14.17 12.03
CA ILE A 57 6.16 13.26 13.04
C ILE A 57 7.67 13.16 12.85
N TRP A 58 8.40 13.93 13.62
CA TRP A 58 9.83 14.07 13.44
C TRP A 58 10.61 12.89 14.00
N PRO A 59 11.52 12.29 13.22
CA PRO A 59 12.52 11.37 13.76
C PRO A 59 13.62 12.12 14.53
N SER A 60 14.40 11.37 15.30
CA SER A 60 15.57 11.90 16.02
C SER A 60 16.85 11.89 15.17
N ALA A 61 16.97 10.92 14.27
CA ALA A 61 18.08 10.76 13.35
C ALA A 61 17.65 9.90 12.15
N VAL A 62 18.48 9.88 11.12
CA VAL A 62 18.45 8.89 10.05
C VAL A 62 19.79 8.17 9.97
N VAL A 63 19.77 6.84 9.78
CA VAL A 63 20.92 5.96 9.58
C VAL A 63 20.71 5.17 8.30
N ARG A 64 21.71 5.17 7.41
CA ARG A 64 21.62 4.60 6.05
C ARG A 64 22.66 3.47 5.87
N PRO A 65 22.38 2.23 6.29
CA PRO A 65 23.27 1.10 6.05
C PRO A 65 23.30 0.72 4.56
N ALA A 66 24.42 0.13 4.11
CA ALA A 66 24.60 -0.35 2.73
C ALA A 66 24.62 -1.89 2.63
N SER A 67 24.59 -2.59 3.76
CA SER A 67 24.66 -4.05 3.77
C SER A 67 23.88 -4.64 4.95
N VAL A 68 23.67 -5.96 4.88
CA VAL A 68 23.05 -6.75 5.94
C VAL A 68 23.91 -6.66 7.22
N GLU A 69 25.23 -6.73 7.09
CA GLU A 69 26.18 -6.69 8.20
C GLU A 69 26.15 -5.33 8.92
N GLU A 70 26.10 -4.23 8.17
CA GLU A 70 25.90 -2.89 8.74
C GLU A 70 24.55 -2.81 9.47
N THR A 71 23.49 -3.31 8.86
CA THR A 71 22.15 -3.37 9.46
C THR A 71 22.16 -4.15 10.76
N GLN A 72 22.77 -5.36 10.80
CA GLN A 72 22.88 -6.16 12.00
C GLN A 72 23.64 -5.43 13.13
N ARG A 73 24.74 -4.74 12.79
CA ARG A 73 25.55 -3.98 13.77
C ARG A 73 24.77 -2.80 14.32
N VAL A 74 24.04 -2.05 13.47
CA VAL A 74 23.17 -0.95 13.88
C VAL A 74 22.07 -1.46 14.81
N VAL A 75 21.41 -2.57 14.46
CA VAL A 75 20.36 -3.19 15.30
C VAL A 75 20.90 -3.63 16.66
N ARG A 76 22.09 -4.24 16.75
CA ARG A 76 22.70 -4.63 18.03
C ARG A 76 22.97 -3.43 18.94
N ILE A 77 23.42 -2.29 18.37
CA ILE A 77 23.62 -1.06 19.14
C ILE A 77 22.26 -0.52 19.60
N ALA A 78 21.29 -0.46 18.69
CA ALA A 78 19.94 0.00 18.99
C ALA A 78 19.31 -0.82 20.12
N ASN A 79 19.45 -2.15 20.08
CA ASN A 79 18.94 -3.04 21.11
C ASN A 79 19.62 -2.78 22.47
N ARG A 80 20.96 -2.73 22.50
CA ARG A 80 21.73 -2.49 23.73
C ARG A 80 21.40 -1.14 24.37
N LEU A 81 21.19 -0.08 23.56
CA LEU A 81 20.92 1.28 24.01
C LEU A 81 19.43 1.63 24.05
N ARG A 82 18.56 0.65 23.70
CA ARG A 82 17.09 0.81 23.62
C ARG A 82 16.65 1.95 22.70
N ILE A 83 17.33 2.12 21.58
CA ILE A 83 17.01 3.12 20.56
C ILE A 83 15.95 2.56 19.60
N PRO A 84 14.75 3.14 19.47
CA PRO A 84 13.75 2.68 18.54
C PRO A 84 14.16 3.01 17.09
N LEU A 85 14.09 2.01 16.22
CA LEU A 85 14.37 2.09 14.79
C LEU A 85 13.08 2.05 13.99
N TRP A 86 12.98 2.85 12.94
CA TRP A 86 11.90 2.80 11.97
C TRP A 86 12.46 2.44 10.59
N PRO A 87 12.36 1.16 10.17
CA PRO A 87 12.89 0.72 8.88
C PRO A 87 12.08 1.29 7.70
N VAL A 88 12.79 1.77 6.69
CA VAL A 88 12.24 2.30 5.44
C VAL A 88 13.00 1.69 4.27
N SER A 89 12.29 1.18 3.26
CA SER A 89 12.88 0.69 2.01
C SER A 89 13.10 1.86 1.03
N THR A 90 12.21 2.03 0.04
CA THR A 90 12.27 3.15 -0.91
C THR A 90 11.47 4.39 -0.47
N GLY A 91 10.70 4.30 0.61
CA GLY A 91 9.94 5.42 1.16
C GLY A 91 8.75 5.90 0.32
N LYS A 92 8.19 5.04 -0.53
CA LYS A 92 7.09 5.36 -1.43
C LYS A 92 5.75 4.72 -1.01
N ASN A 93 5.53 4.52 0.28
CA ASN A 93 4.26 4.04 0.83
C ASN A 93 3.23 5.19 0.86
N ILE A 94 2.85 5.65 -0.34
CA ILE A 94 1.98 6.81 -0.57
C ILE A 94 0.61 6.58 0.09
N ALA A 95 0.04 7.64 0.68
CA ALA A 95 -1.26 7.66 1.37
C ALA A 95 -1.31 6.87 2.69
N TYR A 96 -0.27 6.10 3.04
CA TYR A 96 -0.19 5.33 4.28
C TYR A 96 0.89 5.82 5.24
N GLY A 97 1.62 6.90 4.89
CA GLY A 97 2.62 7.53 5.77
C GLY A 97 4.03 7.57 5.21
N ARG A 98 4.28 7.09 4.00
CA ARG A 98 5.61 7.06 3.34
C ARG A 98 6.72 6.58 4.28
N MET A 99 7.55 7.52 4.77
CA MET A 99 8.72 7.27 5.64
C MET A 99 8.45 7.60 7.11
N MET A 100 7.27 8.18 7.42
CA MET A 100 6.95 8.61 8.78
C MET A 100 6.75 7.42 9.72
N ALA A 101 7.27 7.57 10.94
CA ALA A 101 6.98 6.66 12.04
C ALA A 101 5.61 6.94 12.67
N VAL A 102 5.09 5.98 13.44
CA VAL A 102 3.88 6.18 14.25
C VAL A 102 4.12 7.16 15.40
N GLU A 103 5.34 7.14 15.96
CA GLU A 103 5.71 7.95 17.11
C GLU A 103 6.92 8.85 16.81
N PRO A 104 6.99 10.06 17.39
CA PRO A 104 8.14 10.94 17.23
C PRO A 104 9.38 10.37 17.93
N GLY A 105 10.55 10.79 17.45
CA GLY A 105 11.81 10.45 18.09
C GLY A 105 12.43 9.11 17.68
N ASN A 106 11.78 8.31 16.85
CA ASN A 106 12.39 7.10 16.29
C ASN A 106 13.64 7.48 15.45
N VAL A 107 14.64 6.62 15.39
CA VAL A 107 15.72 6.70 14.42
C VAL A 107 15.25 6.01 13.14
N VAL A 108 15.20 6.73 12.03
CA VAL A 108 14.88 6.11 10.74
C VAL A 108 16.08 5.28 10.28
N LEU A 109 15.83 4.01 9.98
CA LEU A 109 16.76 3.10 9.34
C LEU A 109 16.43 3.05 7.86
N ASP A 110 17.09 3.88 7.07
CA ASP A 110 16.84 3.99 5.63
C ASP A 110 17.70 2.98 4.86
N LEU A 111 17.04 1.96 4.33
CA LEU A 111 17.64 0.85 3.60
C LEU A 111 17.84 1.12 2.12
N GLY A 112 17.61 2.35 1.65
CA GLY A 112 17.67 2.73 0.23
C GLY A 112 19.04 2.50 -0.43
N ARG A 113 20.13 2.41 0.34
CA ARG A 113 21.48 2.07 -0.16
C ARG A 113 21.66 0.58 -0.45
N MET A 114 20.82 -0.28 0.12
CA MET A 114 20.76 -1.71 -0.20
C MET A 114 19.87 -1.90 -1.42
N ASN A 115 20.41 -1.67 -2.61
CA ASN A 115 19.64 -1.57 -3.87
C ASN A 115 20.14 -2.51 -4.97
N ARG A 116 20.71 -3.64 -4.58
CA ARG A 116 21.17 -4.64 -5.52
C ARG A 116 20.06 -5.62 -5.93
N ILE A 117 19.97 -5.92 -7.21
CA ILE A 117 19.28 -7.11 -7.71
C ILE A 117 20.27 -8.25 -7.55
N LEU A 118 20.02 -9.16 -6.60
CA LEU A 118 20.99 -10.19 -6.18
C LEU A 118 21.01 -11.39 -7.13
N GLU A 119 19.85 -11.73 -7.68
CA GLU A 119 19.66 -12.87 -8.58
C GLU A 119 18.45 -12.63 -9.47
N ILE A 120 18.52 -13.07 -10.73
CA ILE A 120 17.36 -13.29 -11.59
C ILE A 120 17.50 -14.68 -12.18
N ASN A 121 16.43 -15.47 -12.09
CA ASN A 121 16.33 -16.76 -12.74
C ASN A 121 15.23 -16.69 -13.80
N ASP A 122 15.65 -16.62 -15.06
CA ASP A 122 14.77 -16.48 -16.21
C ASP A 122 13.92 -17.74 -16.50
N LYS A 123 14.44 -18.91 -16.13
CA LYS A 123 13.76 -20.20 -16.36
C LYS A 123 12.69 -20.49 -15.32
N LEU A 124 12.92 -20.11 -14.05
CA LEU A 124 11.97 -20.27 -12.96
C LEU A 124 11.22 -18.97 -12.63
N ALA A 125 11.47 -17.92 -13.42
CA ALA A 125 10.78 -16.64 -13.38
C ALA A 125 10.73 -16.02 -11.96
N TYR A 126 11.90 -15.80 -11.34
CA TYR A 126 11.99 -15.07 -10.08
C TYR A 126 13.18 -14.12 -10.04
N ALA A 127 13.08 -13.12 -9.18
CA ALA A 127 14.16 -12.22 -8.80
C ALA A 127 14.38 -12.23 -7.30
N VAL A 128 15.63 -12.02 -6.86
CA VAL A 128 15.98 -11.80 -5.46
C VAL A 128 16.49 -10.37 -5.32
N VAL A 129 15.83 -9.59 -4.47
CA VAL A 129 16.07 -8.15 -4.37
C VAL A 129 16.34 -7.68 -2.96
N GLU A 130 17.13 -6.61 -2.84
CA GLU A 130 17.34 -5.85 -1.62
C GLU A 130 16.27 -4.75 -1.44
N PRO A 131 16.09 -4.17 -0.22
CA PRO A 131 15.00 -3.23 0.10
C PRO A 131 14.97 -1.96 -0.74
N GLY A 132 16.13 -1.46 -1.19
CA GLY A 132 16.26 -0.23 -1.97
C GLY A 132 16.04 -0.40 -3.47
N VAL A 133 15.87 -1.64 -3.98
CA VAL A 133 15.55 -1.87 -5.40
C VAL A 133 14.18 -1.27 -5.71
N THR A 134 14.08 -0.57 -6.85
CA THR A 134 12.82 0.03 -7.31
C THR A 134 12.21 -0.77 -8.46
N TYR A 135 10.90 -0.61 -8.70
CA TYR A 135 10.24 -1.17 -9.87
C TYR A 135 10.86 -0.67 -11.16
N ALA A 136 11.21 0.63 -11.24
CA ALA A 136 11.89 1.19 -12.40
C ALA A 136 13.25 0.54 -12.66
N GLN A 137 14.04 0.31 -11.61
CA GLN A 137 15.34 -0.34 -11.70
C GLN A 137 15.20 -1.79 -12.17
N LEU A 138 14.29 -2.54 -11.58
CA LEU A 138 14.05 -3.94 -11.95
C LEU A 138 13.50 -4.05 -13.36
N TYR A 139 12.51 -3.21 -13.73
CA TYR A 139 11.98 -3.14 -15.10
C TYR A 139 13.08 -2.87 -16.14
N LYS A 140 13.91 -1.83 -15.87
CA LYS A 140 15.03 -1.49 -16.75
C LYS A 140 16.00 -2.66 -16.88
N HIS A 141 16.34 -3.33 -15.78
CA HIS A 141 17.24 -4.48 -15.80
C HIS A 141 16.70 -5.64 -16.65
N LEU A 142 15.39 -5.95 -16.53
CA LEU A 142 14.76 -6.98 -17.36
C LEU A 142 14.82 -6.64 -18.85
N ARG A 143 14.56 -5.38 -19.21
CA ARG A 143 14.57 -4.94 -20.62
C ARG A 143 15.98 -4.84 -21.21
N ASP A 144 16.93 -4.27 -20.45
CA ASP A 144 18.32 -4.12 -20.91
C ASP A 144 19.03 -5.47 -21.15
N ASN A 145 18.55 -6.55 -20.54
CA ASN A 145 19.12 -7.90 -20.70
C ASN A 145 18.23 -8.83 -21.54
N ASP A 146 17.23 -8.29 -22.25
CA ASP A 146 16.31 -9.04 -23.12
C ASP A 146 15.66 -10.24 -22.40
N LEU A 147 15.38 -10.12 -21.10
CA LEU A 147 14.76 -11.18 -20.34
C LEU A 147 13.24 -11.21 -20.60
N PRO A 148 12.66 -12.36 -21.01
CA PRO A 148 11.24 -12.48 -21.32
C PRO A 148 10.40 -12.61 -20.04
N LEU A 149 10.53 -11.63 -19.16
CA LEU A 149 9.88 -11.59 -17.86
C LEU A 149 9.18 -10.24 -17.66
N TRP A 150 8.00 -10.30 -17.08
CA TRP A 150 7.27 -9.14 -16.62
C TRP A 150 7.28 -9.07 -15.10
N LEU A 151 7.42 -7.87 -14.57
CA LEU A 151 7.12 -7.59 -13.16
C LEU A 151 5.64 -7.20 -13.02
N ASP A 152 5.14 -7.22 -11.79
CA ASP A 152 3.81 -6.70 -11.47
C ASP A 152 3.96 -5.36 -10.73
N PRO A 153 3.80 -4.21 -11.40
CA PRO A 153 3.88 -2.92 -10.73
C PRO A 153 2.55 -2.56 -10.05
N PRO A 154 2.58 -1.97 -8.85
CA PRO A 154 1.40 -1.31 -8.30
C PRO A 154 1.08 -0.03 -9.09
N ALA A 155 -0.14 0.50 -8.97
CA ALA A 155 -0.54 1.76 -9.59
C ALA A 155 0.08 2.98 -8.88
N THR A 156 1.34 2.88 -8.49
CA THR A 156 2.09 3.94 -7.80
C THR A 156 3.41 4.22 -8.51
N ALA A 157 4.30 4.97 -7.85
CA ALA A 157 5.54 5.41 -8.47
C ALA A 157 6.43 4.26 -8.96
N PRO A 158 7.03 4.39 -10.15
CA PRO A 158 8.14 3.54 -10.57
C PRO A 158 9.31 3.50 -9.56
N ALA A 159 9.47 4.54 -8.75
CA ALA A 159 10.42 4.62 -7.65
C ALA A 159 10.00 3.85 -6.38
N ALA A 160 8.80 3.25 -6.34
CA ALA A 160 8.43 2.31 -5.26
C ALA A 160 9.26 1.03 -5.35
N GLY A 161 9.44 0.35 -4.21
CA GLY A 161 10.24 -0.88 -4.15
C GLY A 161 9.36 -2.13 -4.06
N PRO A 162 9.66 -3.17 -4.84
CA PRO A 162 8.91 -4.43 -4.81
C PRO A 162 8.99 -5.11 -3.43
N LEU A 163 10.15 -5.12 -2.76
CA LEU A 163 10.26 -5.68 -1.41
C LEU A 163 9.35 -4.94 -0.43
N GLY A 164 9.44 -3.60 -0.37
CA GLY A 164 8.64 -2.79 0.55
C GLY A 164 7.14 -2.95 0.28
N ASN A 165 6.73 -2.98 -0.99
CA ASN A 165 5.34 -3.18 -1.37
C ASN A 165 4.83 -4.57 -0.93
N THR A 166 5.61 -5.63 -1.17
CA THR A 166 5.27 -7.01 -0.80
C THR A 166 5.12 -7.19 0.71
N VAL A 167 6.06 -6.68 1.52
CA VAL A 167 5.97 -6.83 2.99
C VAL A 167 4.84 -5.99 3.60
N GLU A 168 4.36 -4.97 2.89
CA GLU A 168 3.14 -4.23 3.23
C GLU A 168 1.87 -4.84 2.57
N ARG A 169 1.96 -6.04 2.00
CA ARG A 169 0.85 -6.76 1.32
C ARG A 169 0.21 -5.91 0.22
N GLY A 170 1.04 -5.22 -0.57
CA GLY A 170 0.58 -4.45 -1.70
C GLY A 170 0.07 -5.31 -2.85
N VAL A 171 -0.73 -4.69 -3.71
CA VAL A 171 -1.33 -5.34 -4.87
C VAL A 171 -0.92 -4.68 -6.16
N GLY A 172 -0.96 -5.45 -7.25
CA GLY A 172 -0.76 -5.03 -8.62
C GLY A 172 -1.88 -5.53 -9.53
N TYR A 173 -1.64 -5.63 -10.83
CA TYR A 173 -2.71 -5.77 -11.82
C TYR A 173 -2.56 -6.92 -12.80
N THR A 174 -1.43 -7.59 -12.85
CA THR A 174 -1.26 -8.83 -13.61
C THR A 174 -1.83 -10.04 -12.84
N PRO A 175 -1.79 -11.27 -13.37
CA PRO A 175 -2.09 -12.47 -12.59
C PRO A 175 -1.21 -12.65 -11.33
N TYR A 176 -0.09 -11.94 -11.23
CA TYR A 176 0.83 -11.94 -10.08
C TYR A 176 0.55 -10.80 -9.09
N GLY A 177 -0.62 -10.18 -9.19
CA GLY A 177 -0.99 -8.97 -8.47
C GLY A 177 -1.08 -9.07 -6.96
N GLU A 178 -1.26 -10.26 -6.38
CA GLU A 178 -1.14 -10.46 -4.93
C GLU A 178 0.34 -10.66 -4.56
N HIS A 179 1.11 -9.58 -4.43
CA HIS A 179 2.57 -9.61 -4.32
C HIS A 179 3.10 -10.53 -3.23
N PHE A 180 2.45 -10.59 -2.06
CA PHE A 180 2.88 -11.52 -1.01
C PHE A 180 2.63 -12.98 -1.37
N LEU A 181 1.56 -13.28 -2.11
CA LEU A 181 1.31 -14.63 -2.62
C LEU A 181 2.40 -15.06 -3.60
N PHE A 182 2.90 -14.14 -4.42
CA PHE A 182 3.96 -14.35 -5.40
C PHE A 182 5.36 -13.93 -4.88
N SER A 183 5.61 -14.15 -3.59
CA SER A 183 6.92 -14.01 -2.96
C SER A 183 7.35 -15.30 -2.28
N CYS A 184 8.65 -15.53 -2.15
CA CYS A 184 9.17 -16.77 -1.59
C CYS A 184 10.55 -16.57 -0.94
N GLY A 185 10.60 -16.75 0.38
CA GLY A 185 11.82 -16.73 1.16
C GLY A 185 12.35 -15.33 1.45
N MET A 186 12.54 -15.05 2.72
CA MET A 186 13.04 -13.79 3.23
C MET A 186 14.34 -13.97 4.00
N GLU A 187 15.20 -12.95 3.96
CA GLU A 187 16.26 -12.76 4.93
C GLU A 187 15.87 -11.61 5.86
N VAL A 188 15.94 -11.85 7.16
CA VAL A 188 15.41 -10.93 8.17
C VAL A 188 16.44 -10.73 9.26
N VAL A 189 16.80 -9.47 9.54
CA VAL A 189 17.55 -9.09 10.73
C VAL A 189 16.58 -8.99 11.90
N LEU A 190 16.77 -9.88 12.88
CA LEU A 190 15.99 -9.93 14.11
C LEU A 190 16.41 -8.79 15.07
N PRO A 191 15.57 -8.42 16.06
CA PRO A 191 15.87 -7.35 17.01
C PRO A 191 17.17 -7.52 17.82
N ASP A 192 17.66 -8.76 18.01
CA ASP A 192 18.95 -9.06 18.64
C ASP A 192 20.14 -9.01 17.66
N GLY A 193 19.89 -8.68 16.40
CA GLY A 193 20.89 -8.60 15.32
C GLY A 193 21.29 -9.94 14.72
N ARG A 194 20.64 -11.06 15.07
CA ARG A 194 20.80 -12.32 14.34
C ARG A 194 20.12 -12.26 12.98
N LEU A 195 20.60 -13.07 12.05
CA LEU A 195 20.06 -13.18 10.71
C LEU A 195 19.21 -14.47 10.59
N LEU A 196 17.94 -14.29 10.26
CA LEU A 196 17.02 -15.38 9.98
C LEU A 196 16.84 -15.50 8.46
N ARG A 197 16.87 -16.73 7.95
CA ARG A 197 16.41 -17.07 6.60
C ARG A 197 15.17 -17.94 6.73
N THR A 198 14.08 -17.49 6.10
CA THR A 198 12.79 -18.17 6.21
C THR A 198 12.66 -19.31 5.19
N GLY A 199 11.64 -20.12 5.35
CA GLY A 199 11.32 -21.20 4.43
C GLY A 199 12.49 -22.18 4.24
N SER A 200 12.71 -22.61 3.02
CA SER A 200 13.83 -23.51 2.69
C SER A 200 15.21 -22.90 2.92
N GLY A 201 15.31 -21.57 3.02
CA GLY A 201 16.55 -20.85 3.33
C GLY A 201 17.13 -21.12 4.71
N ALA A 202 16.34 -21.73 5.61
CA ALA A 202 16.81 -22.22 6.91
C ALA A 202 17.87 -23.34 6.77
N LEU A 203 17.88 -24.07 5.65
CA LEU A 203 18.94 -25.02 5.32
C LEU A 203 20.10 -24.27 4.65
N PRO A 204 21.31 -24.29 5.23
CA PRO A 204 22.49 -23.70 4.58
C PRO A 204 22.73 -24.28 3.18
N GLY A 205 22.90 -23.40 2.19
CA GLY A 205 23.09 -23.82 0.78
C GLY A 205 21.82 -24.35 0.11
N SER A 206 20.64 -24.06 0.63
CA SER A 206 19.38 -24.49 0.03
C SER A 206 19.26 -24.02 -1.43
N ARG A 207 18.95 -24.98 -2.32
CA ARG A 207 18.71 -24.74 -3.74
C ARG A 207 17.25 -24.39 -4.05
N THR A 208 16.38 -24.42 -3.04
CA THR A 208 14.93 -24.23 -3.18
C THR A 208 14.41 -23.02 -2.41
N TRP A 209 15.30 -22.16 -1.92
CA TRP A 209 14.92 -21.05 -1.04
C TRP A 209 13.88 -20.11 -1.64
N HIS A 210 14.03 -19.75 -2.92
CA HIS A 210 13.14 -18.80 -3.58
C HIS A 210 12.10 -19.45 -4.50
N ILE A 211 11.95 -20.79 -4.44
CA ILE A 211 11.03 -21.55 -5.29
C ILE A 211 10.06 -22.46 -4.53
N PHE A 212 10.38 -22.87 -3.30
CA PHE A 212 9.49 -23.63 -2.44
C PHE A 212 9.10 -22.82 -1.20
N LYS A 213 7.90 -22.28 -1.25
CA LYS A 213 7.40 -21.24 -0.32
C LYS A 213 7.35 -21.69 1.14
N TRP A 214 7.00 -22.96 1.40
CA TRP A 214 6.65 -23.42 2.74
C TRP A 214 7.85 -23.79 3.61
N GLY A 215 8.92 -24.32 3.01
CA GLY A 215 10.07 -24.85 3.74
C GLY A 215 9.73 -26.06 4.62
N TYR A 216 10.36 -26.16 5.80
CA TYR A 216 10.09 -27.15 6.83
C TYR A 216 9.69 -26.46 8.14
N GLY A 217 8.62 -26.92 8.78
CA GLY A 217 8.07 -26.30 9.98
C GLY A 217 7.09 -25.15 9.68
N PRO A 218 6.93 -24.17 10.58
CA PRO A 218 5.95 -23.09 10.42
C PRO A 218 6.35 -22.12 9.30
N TYR A 219 5.36 -21.60 8.59
CA TYR A 219 5.54 -20.57 7.56
C TYR A 219 5.80 -19.22 8.21
N LEU A 220 7.06 -18.80 8.25
CA LEU A 220 7.48 -17.59 8.96
C LEU A 220 7.40 -16.29 8.13
N ASP A 221 7.38 -16.36 6.80
CA ASP A 221 7.31 -15.15 5.96
C ASP A 221 6.13 -14.25 6.36
N GLY A 222 4.99 -14.87 6.70
CA GLY A 222 3.80 -14.17 7.16
C GLY A 222 3.99 -13.33 8.43
N LEU A 223 4.91 -13.73 9.32
CA LEU A 223 5.20 -12.96 10.53
C LEU A 223 5.91 -11.64 10.26
N PHE A 224 6.65 -11.55 9.16
CA PHE A 224 7.44 -10.38 8.81
C PHE A 224 6.76 -9.46 7.79
N THR A 225 5.48 -9.71 7.48
CA THR A 225 4.65 -8.84 6.66
C THR A 225 3.63 -8.09 7.50
N ALA A 226 3.36 -6.83 7.18
CA ALA A 226 2.45 -5.96 7.93
C ALA A 226 2.69 -6.05 9.45
N SER A 227 3.95 -6.09 9.88
CA SER A 227 4.35 -6.29 11.28
C SER A 227 5.60 -5.50 11.64
N ASN A 228 6.07 -5.64 12.89
CA ASN A 228 7.26 -5.01 13.43
C ASN A 228 8.17 -5.99 14.18
N TYR A 229 8.24 -7.22 13.70
CA TYR A 229 8.98 -8.30 14.36
C TYR A 229 10.43 -8.43 13.91
N GLY A 230 10.81 -7.80 12.80
CA GLY A 230 12.15 -7.82 12.23
C GLY A 230 12.28 -6.90 11.02
N ILE A 231 13.47 -6.85 10.44
CA ILE A 231 13.81 -6.02 9.28
C ILE A 231 14.15 -6.92 8.10
N VAL A 232 13.30 -6.93 7.07
CA VAL A 232 13.53 -7.73 5.86
C VAL A 232 14.62 -7.07 5.02
N THR A 233 15.71 -7.79 4.78
CA THR A 233 16.88 -7.33 4.03
C THR A 233 17.05 -7.99 2.67
N ARG A 234 16.27 -9.04 2.38
CA ARG A 234 16.23 -9.74 1.10
C ARG A 234 14.88 -10.40 0.93
N LEU A 235 14.39 -10.44 -0.30
CA LEU A 235 13.14 -11.10 -0.65
C LEU A 235 13.26 -11.73 -2.05
N GLY A 236 12.81 -12.98 -2.17
CA GLY A 236 12.50 -13.59 -3.46
C GLY A 236 11.12 -13.18 -3.94
N ILE A 237 11.01 -12.66 -5.14
CA ILE A 237 9.75 -12.32 -5.81
C ILE A 237 9.62 -13.10 -7.10
N TRP A 238 8.43 -13.69 -7.31
CA TRP A 238 8.15 -14.39 -8.55
C TRP A 238 7.71 -13.38 -9.62
N LEU A 239 8.29 -13.53 -10.80
CA LEU A 239 8.02 -12.71 -11.97
C LEU A 239 7.08 -13.46 -12.90
N MET A 240 6.29 -12.74 -13.65
CA MET A 240 5.44 -13.34 -14.67
C MET A 240 6.26 -13.62 -15.94
N PRO A 241 6.30 -14.84 -16.48
CA PRO A 241 6.83 -15.04 -17.82
C PRO A 241 6.09 -14.16 -18.83
N GLU A 242 6.81 -13.51 -19.72
CA GLU A 242 6.19 -12.69 -20.77
C GLU A 242 5.25 -13.55 -21.61
N PRO A 243 3.93 -13.24 -21.66
CA PRO A 243 2.98 -14.09 -22.35
C PRO A 243 3.13 -13.92 -23.87
N PRO A 244 2.97 -15.01 -24.66
CA PRO A 244 3.01 -14.92 -26.14
C PRO A 244 1.96 -13.98 -26.73
N ALA A 245 0.83 -13.79 -26.04
CA ALA A 245 -0.19 -12.81 -26.35
C ALA A 245 -0.90 -12.32 -25.09
N TYR A 246 -1.42 -11.11 -25.16
CA TYR A 246 -2.32 -10.54 -24.14
C TYR A 246 -3.40 -9.70 -24.83
N ARG A 247 -4.53 -9.52 -24.16
CA ARG A 247 -5.61 -8.65 -24.65
C ARG A 247 -6.27 -7.92 -23.48
N PRO A 248 -6.12 -6.59 -23.40
CA PRO A 248 -6.88 -5.77 -22.47
C PRO A 248 -8.38 -5.86 -22.77
N ILE A 249 -9.18 -5.87 -21.73
CA ILE A 249 -10.64 -5.77 -21.75
C ILE A 249 -11.00 -4.47 -21.06
N LEU A 250 -11.42 -3.49 -21.83
CA LEU A 250 -11.78 -2.16 -21.35
C LEU A 250 -13.27 -1.94 -21.60
N MET A 251 -14.00 -1.54 -20.55
CA MET A 251 -15.45 -1.34 -20.63
C MET A 251 -15.87 -0.10 -19.83
N THR A 252 -16.99 0.49 -20.21
CA THR A 252 -17.66 1.56 -19.44
C THR A 252 -19.11 1.22 -19.18
N CYS A 253 -19.65 1.71 -18.05
CA CYS A 253 -21.08 1.74 -17.74
C CYS A 253 -21.45 3.14 -17.23
N ASP A 254 -22.68 3.60 -17.57
CA ASP A 254 -23.05 5.01 -17.40
C ASP A 254 -23.95 5.30 -16.19
N ARG A 255 -24.32 4.28 -15.41
CA ARG A 255 -25.17 4.44 -14.24
C ARG A 255 -24.46 4.00 -12.97
N GLU A 256 -24.71 4.72 -11.88
CA GLU A 256 -24.17 4.39 -10.56
C GLU A 256 -24.55 2.98 -10.10
N ASP A 257 -25.81 2.58 -10.31
CA ASP A 257 -26.34 1.29 -9.89
C ASP A 257 -25.78 0.12 -10.69
N ASP A 258 -25.12 0.37 -11.82
CA ASP A 258 -24.50 -0.69 -12.63
C ASP A 258 -23.41 -1.44 -11.86
N ILE A 259 -22.88 -0.87 -10.77
CA ILE A 259 -21.85 -1.52 -9.93
C ILE A 259 -22.26 -2.93 -9.49
N VAL A 260 -23.55 -3.15 -9.19
CA VAL A 260 -24.06 -4.46 -8.78
C VAL A 260 -23.91 -5.47 -9.92
N ALA A 261 -24.43 -5.13 -11.10
CA ALA A 261 -24.34 -5.98 -12.26
C ALA A 261 -22.90 -6.23 -12.72
N ILE A 262 -22.05 -5.19 -12.64
CA ILE A 262 -20.61 -5.28 -12.96
C ILE A 262 -19.94 -6.32 -12.06
N MET A 263 -20.09 -6.23 -10.73
CA MET A 263 -19.41 -7.12 -9.81
C MET A 263 -19.95 -8.55 -9.89
N ASP A 264 -21.25 -8.73 -10.07
CA ASP A 264 -21.85 -10.06 -10.25
C ASP A 264 -21.45 -10.70 -11.58
N PHE A 265 -21.25 -9.91 -12.64
CA PHE A 265 -20.65 -10.35 -13.90
C PHE A 265 -19.19 -10.78 -13.74
N LEU A 266 -18.39 -10.00 -13.01
CA LEU A 266 -16.95 -10.27 -12.82
C LEU A 266 -16.69 -11.49 -11.92
N ARG A 267 -17.52 -11.72 -10.90
CA ARG A 267 -17.33 -12.80 -9.91
C ARG A 267 -17.06 -14.17 -10.53
N PRO A 268 -17.91 -14.73 -11.42
CA PRO A 268 -17.64 -16.05 -12.00
C PRO A 268 -16.37 -16.06 -12.86
N LEU A 269 -16.06 -14.96 -13.56
CA LEU A 269 -14.82 -14.84 -14.34
C LEU A 269 -13.57 -14.87 -13.45
N LYS A 270 -13.66 -14.25 -12.27
CA LYS A 270 -12.56 -14.21 -11.31
C LYS A 270 -12.39 -15.54 -10.57
N VAL A 271 -13.47 -16.10 -10.06
CA VAL A 271 -13.44 -17.37 -9.31
C VAL A 271 -12.98 -18.55 -10.18
N SER A 272 -13.30 -18.55 -11.46
CA SER A 272 -12.88 -19.58 -12.42
C SER A 272 -11.52 -19.28 -13.08
N HIS A 273 -10.89 -18.16 -12.76
CA HIS A 273 -9.64 -17.70 -13.39
C HIS A 273 -9.73 -17.48 -14.92
N LEU A 274 -10.92 -17.33 -15.48
CA LEU A 274 -11.10 -16.95 -16.89
C LEU A 274 -10.56 -15.55 -17.19
N LEU A 275 -10.66 -14.64 -16.20
CA LEU A 275 -10.04 -13.32 -16.25
C LEU A 275 -9.01 -13.24 -15.13
N PRO A 276 -7.75 -13.63 -15.39
CA PRO A 276 -6.77 -13.87 -14.34
C PRO A 276 -6.17 -12.60 -13.73
N SER A 277 -6.15 -11.46 -14.48
CA SER A 277 -5.69 -10.17 -13.93
C SER A 277 -6.53 -9.72 -12.75
N ALA A 278 -6.02 -8.87 -11.89
CA ALA A 278 -6.88 -8.04 -11.07
C ALA A 278 -7.72 -7.14 -12.00
N VAL A 279 -9.02 -7.00 -11.72
CA VAL A 279 -9.90 -6.15 -12.52
C VAL A 279 -10.22 -4.89 -11.74
N VAL A 280 -9.87 -3.76 -12.31
CA VAL A 280 -10.19 -2.45 -11.74
C VAL A 280 -11.57 -2.01 -12.22
N VAL A 281 -12.41 -1.59 -11.28
CA VAL A 281 -13.70 -0.94 -11.54
C VAL A 281 -13.68 0.43 -10.87
N ALA A 282 -13.30 1.44 -11.62
CA ALA A 282 -13.07 2.79 -11.11
C ALA A 282 -14.26 3.72 -11.37
N HIS A 283 -14.64 4.48 -10.35
CA HIS A 283 -15.60 5.56 -10.50
C HIS A 283 -15.01 6.70 -11.36
N ALA A 284 -15.85 7.37 -12.12
CA ALA A 284 -15.46 8.45 -13.03
C ALA A 284 -14.56 9.51 -12.39
N LEU A 285 -14.85 9.93 -11.16
CA LEU A 285 -14.02 10.93 -10.46
C LEU A 285 -12.58 10.50 -10.25
N LEU A 286 -12.32 9.20 -10.10
CA LEU A 286 -10.96 8.69 -9.99
C LEU A 286 -10.20 8.87 -11.32
N ALA A 287 -10.82 8.56 -12.44
CA ALA A 287 -10.23 8.76 -13.76
C ALA A 287 -10.08 10.26 -14.08
N LEU A 288 -11.12 11.05 -13.81
CA LEU A 288 -11.12 12.51 -14.05
C LEU A 288 -10.07 13.24 -13.22
N ALA A 289 -9.79 12.80 -11.99
CA ALA A 289 -8.73 13.40 -11.17
C ALA A 289 -7.34 13.30 -11.84
N ALA A 290 -7.12 12.35 -12.76
CA ALA A 290 -5.89 12.24 -13.55
C ALA A 290 -5.87 13.12 -14.80
N GLU A 291 -7.03 13.58 -15.27
CA GLU A 291 -7.16 14.20 -16.60
C GLU A 291 -7.82 15.58 -16.61
N ALA A 292 -8.55 15.93 -15.56
CA ALA A 292 -9.29 17.20 -15.48
C ALA A 292 -8.85 18.03 -14.28
N GLU A 293 -9.01 19.33 -14.36
CA GLU A 293 -8.80 20.22 -13.22
C GLU A 293 -9.97 20.11 -12.23
N TYR A 294 -9.64 20.24 -10.93
CA TYR A 294 -10.67 20.26 -9.88
C TYR A 294 -11.62 21.45 -10.03
N PRO A 295 -12.93 21.24 -10.20
CA PRO A 295 -13.89 22.32 -10.45
C PRO A 295 -14.23 23.11 -9.18
N ARG A 296 -13.24 23.75 -8.59
CA ARG A 296 -13.37 24.51 -7.33
C ARG A 296 -14.43 25.60 -7.39
N HIS A 297 -14.66 26.20 -8.56
CA HIS A 297 -15.69 27.21 -8.77
C HIS A 297 -17.12 26.66 -8.59
N LEU A 298 -17.34 25.36 -8.84
CA LEU A 298 -18.63 24.69 -8.62
C LEU A 298 -18.81 24.20 -7.19
N THR A 299 -17.72 23.75 -6.56
CA THR A 299 -17.77 23.07 -5.26
C THR A 299 -17.52 24.00 -4.08
N GLY A 300 -16.86 25.14 -4.30
CA GLY A 300 -16.34 25.97 -3.21
C GLY A 300 -15.35 25.26 -2.29
N GLY A 301 -14.97 24.01 -2.62
CA GLY A 301 -14.11 23.14 -1.79
C GLY A 301 -14.81 22.47 -0.60
N THR A 302 -16.13 22.59 -0.49
CA THR A 302 -16.91 22.01 0.65
C THR A 302 -18.15 21.24 0.21
N ARG A 303 -18.47 21.28 -1.05
CA ARG A 303 -19.56 20.51 -1.66
C ARG A 303 -18.97 19.47 -2.62
N PRO A 304 -19.63 18.33 -2.82
CA PRO A 304 -19.21 17.37 -3.82
C PRO A 304 -19.29 17.95 -5.24
N VAL A 305 -18.48 17.41 -6.14
CA VAL A 305 -18.52 17.75 -7.57
C VAL A 305 -19.91 17.35 -8.11
N PRO A 306 -20.58 18.27 -8.86
CA PRO A 306 -21.91 17.98 -9.43
C PRO A 306 -21.88 16.80 -10.41
N GLU A 307 -22.90 15.95 -10.34
CA GLU A 307 -22.99 14.75 -11.18
C GLU A 307 -23.04 15.08 -12.68
N ASP A 308 -23.75 16.15 -13.07
CA ASP A 308 -23.81 16.59 -14.47
C ASP A 308 -22.43 16.94 -15.01
N TRP A 309 -21.59 17.61 -14.20
CA TRP A 309 -20.21 17.91 -14.58
C TRP A 309 -19.41 16.62 -14.74
N ILE A 310 -19.57 15.65 -13.82
CA ILE A 310 -18.87 14.36 -13.90
C ILE A 310 -19.24 13.64 -15.21
N ARG A 311 -20.52 13.57 -15.53
CA ARG A 311 -21.03 12.93 -16.76
C ARG A 311 -20.53 13.62 -18.03
N GLU A 312 -20.56 14.94 -18.07
CA GLU A 312 -20.06 15.73 -19.19
C GLU A 312 -18.57 15.50 -19.42
N GLN A 313 -17.76 15.62 -18.35
CA GLN A 313 -16.32 15.44 -18.44
C GLN A 313 -15.92 13.99 -18.75
N ALA A 314 -16.64 13.02 -18.25
CA ALA A 314 -16.42 11.60 -18.54
C ALA A 314 -16.67 11.30 -20.03
N ARG A 315 -17.82 11.70 -20.59
CA ARG A 315 -18.15 11.50 -22.00
C ARG A 315 -17.12 12.09 -22.95
N ALA A 316 -16.58 13.28 -22.62
CA ALA A 316 -15.56 13.95 -23.42
C ALA A 316 -14.22 13.19 -23.48
N ARG A 317 -14.04 12.14 -22.64
CA ARG A 317 -12.78 11.39 -22.46
C ARG A 317 -12.92 9.88 -22.62
N MET A 318 -13.98 9.41 -23.25
CA MET A 318 -14.31 7.97 -23.37
C MET A 318 -14.38 7.26 -22.01
N LEU A 319 -14.88 7.94 -21.00
CA LEU A 319 -15.12 7.39 -19.66
C LEU A 319 -16.62 7.25 -19.41
N GLY A 320 -17.01 6.22 -18.67
CA GLY A 320 -18.34 6.08 -18.08
C GLY A 320 -18.34 6.50 -16.60
N ILE A 321 -19.47 6.35 -15.94
CA ILE A 321 -19.53 6.46 -14.47
C ILE A 321 -18.69 5.35 -13.83
N TRP A 322 -18.73 4.15 -14.39
CA TRP A 322 -17.82 3.05 -14.05
C TRP A 322 -16.91 2.71 -15.22
N ASN A 323 -15.63 2.56 -14.92
CA ASN A 323 -14.57 2.29 -15.87
C ASN A 323 -13.88 0.98 -15.48
N ILE A 324 -14.04 -0.05 -16.31
CA ILE A 324 -13.63 -1.41 -16.01
C ILE A 324 -12.41 -1.76 -16.86
N ALA A 325 -11.33 -2.22 -16.21
CA ALA A 325 -10.10 -2.64 -16.87
C ALA A 325 -9.63 -3.99 -16.35
N GLY A 326 -9.49 -4.94 -17.24
CA GLY A 326 -8.90 -6.27 -17.02
C GLY A 326 -8.07 -6.70 -18.22
N CYS A 327 -7.35 -7.82 -18.11
CA CYS A 327 -6.54 -8.32 -19.21
C CYS A 327 -6.50 -9.86 -19.25
N LEU A 328 -6.46 -10.39 -20.46
CA LEU A 328 -6.29 -11.81 -20.77
C LEU A 328 -4.84 -12.05 -21.21
N TYR A 329 -4.29 -13.23 -20.89
CA TYR A 329 -2.91 -13.60 -21.22
C TYR A 329 -2.82 -15.06 -21.65
N GLY A 330 -1.88 -15.39 -22.52
CA GLY A 330 -1.62 -16.78 -22.91
C GLY A 330 -1.22 -16.94 -24.39
N ALA A 331 -1.42 -18.13 -24.94
CA ALA A 331 -1.21 -18.38 -26.35
C ALA A 331 -2.25 -17.60 -27.20
N PRO A 332 -1.89 -17.11 -28.40
CA PRO A 332 -2.79 -16.27 -29.22
C PRO A 332 -4.18 -16.87 -29.43
N ALA A 333 -4.28 -18.16 -29.76
CA ALA A 333 -5.55 -18.84 -29.99
C ALA A 333 -6.44 -18.86 -28.70
N VAL A 334 -5.83 -19.11 -27.54
CA VAL A 334 -6.52 -19.12 -26.25
C VAL A 334 -7.02 -17.72 -25.89
N VAL A 335 -6.17 -16.71 -26.03
CA VAL A 335 -6.53 -15.30 -25.73
C VAL A 335 -7.67 -14.85 -26.64
N ASN A 336 -7.66 -15.22 -27.93
CA ASN A 336 -8.74 -14.86 -28.86
C ASN A 336 -10.06 -15.52 -28.47
N GLU A 337 -10.08 -16.81 -28.15
CA GLU A 337 -11.30 -17.51 -27.73
C GLU A 337 -11.85 -16.99 -26.39
N LEU A 338 -10.96 -16.72 -25.43
CA LEU A 338 -11.37 -16.11 -24.17
C LEU A 338 -11.95 -14.71 -24.36
N ALA A 339 -11.33 -13.89 -25.22
CA ALA A 339 -11.83 -12.54 -25.51
C ALA A 339 -13.23 -12.60 -26.17
N GLU A 340 -13.44 -13.52 -27.10
CA GLU A 340 -14.73 -13.74 -27.74
C GLU A 340 -15.77 -14.25 -26.73
N THR A 341 -15.36 -15.12 -25.81
CA THR A 341 -16.22 -15.60 -24.72
C THR A 341 -16.62 -14.46 -23.79
N VAL A 342 -15.68 -13.61 -23.39
CA VAL A 342 -15.98 -12.42 -22.58
C VAL A 342 -16.93 -11.48 -23.33
N ARG A 343 -16.68 -11.22 -24.63
CA ARG A 343 -17.53 -10.37 -25.46
C ARG A 343 -18.98 -10.88 -25.52
N ARG A 344 -19.17 -12.19 -25.76
CA ARG A 344 -20.52 -12.81 -25.79
C ARG A 344 -21.21 -12.71 -24.43
N ARG A 345 -20.48 -12.93 -23.35
CA ARG A 345 -21.02 -12.82 -21.99
C ARG A 345 -21.37 -11.38 -21.62
N VAL A 346 -20.55 -10.39 -22.01
CA VAL A 346 -20.89 -8.96 -21.81
C VAL A 346 -22.20 -8.65 -22.50
N ALA A 347 -22.38 -9.05 -23.78
CA ALA A 347 -23.61 -8.80 -24.52
C ALA A 347 -24.85 -9.47 -23.89
N ALA A 348 -24.70 -10.63 -23.25
CA ALA A 348 -25.78 -11.37 -22.64
C ALA A 348 -26.08 -10.96 -21.19
N GLU A 349 -25.06 -10.72 -20.38
CA GLU A 349 -25.17 -10.59 -18.92
C GLU A 349 -24.97 -9.14 -18.43
N LEU A 350 -24.31 -8.28 -19.24
CA LEU A 350 -24.03 -6.87 -18.92
C LEU A 350 -24.30 -5.96 -20.13
N PRO A 351 -25.50 -6.01 -20.74
CA PRO A 351 -25.80 -5.34 -22.02
C PRO A 351 -25.69 -3.81 -21.98
N GLN A 352 -25.70 -3.20 -20.78
CA GLN A 352 -25.48 -1.76 -20.58
C GLN A 352 -24.01 -1.36 -20.64
N ALA A 353 -23.06 -2.31 -20.63
CA ALA A 353 -21.64 -2.00 -20.76
C ALA A 353 -21.26 -1.76 -22.22
N THR A 354 -20.42 -0.76 -22.43
CA THR A 354 -19.77 -0.48 -23.70
C THR A 354 -18.35 -1.02 -23.68
N LEU A 355 -18.05 -1.99 -24.55
CA LEU A 355 -16.68 -2.44 -24.80
C LEU A 355 -15.95 -1.40 -25.64
N LEU A 356 -14.77 -1.00 -25.19
CA LEU A 356 -13.95 0.02 -25.87
C LEU A 356 -12.99 -0.65 -26.86
N ASP A 357 -12.71 0.06 -27.97
CA ASP A 357 -11.54 -0.21 -28.77
C ASP A 357 -10.27 0.18 -27.95
N VAL A 358 -9.34 -0.76 -27.82
CA VAL A 358 -8.18 -0.61 -26.94
C VAL A 358 -7.23 0.47 -27.44
N ASP A 359 -7.00 0.55 -28.76
CA ASP A 359 -6.05 1.51 -29.33
C ASP A 359 -6.61 2.93 -29.22
N ALA A 360 -7.89 3.12 -29.54
CA ALA A 360 -8.57 4.41 -29.35
C ALA A 360 -8.64 4.81 -27.87
N ALA A 361 -8.92 3.87 -26.95
CA ALA A 361 -9.00 4.16 -25.53
C ALA A 361 -7.64 4.61 -24.97
N ARG A 362 -6.53 4.08 -25.45
CA ARG A 362 -5.18 4.46 -24.99
C ARG A 362 -4.74 5.88 -25.35
N GLU A 363 -5.49 6.61 -26.15
CA GLU A 363 -5.31 8.05 -26.30
C GLU A 363 -5.62 8.80 -24.99
N SER A 364 -6.47 8.25 -24.12
CA SER A 364 -6.71 8.74 -22.76
C SER A 364 -5.58 8.29 -21.82
N PRO A 365 -4.94 9.22 -21.07
CA PRO A 365 -3.92 8.91 -20.08
C PRO A 365 -4.38 7.88 -19.04
N TYR A 366 -5.65 7.90 -18.65
CA TYR A 366 -6.21 6.94 -17.72
C TYR A 366 -6.16 5.51 -18.26
N TRP A 367 -6.66 5.29 -19.48
CA TRP A 367 -6.70 3.96 -20.06
C TRP A 367 -5.30 3.44 -20.42
N ASP A 368 -4.40 4.31 -20.95
CA ASP A 368 -3.01 3.91 -21.22
C ASP A 368 -2.30 3.50 -19.93
N HIS A 369 -2.52 4.22 -18.81
CA HIS A 369 -2.00 3.82 -17.50
C HIS A 369 -2.48 2.44 -17.06
N LYS A 370 -3.78 2.13 -17.21
CA LYS A 370 -4.33 0.81 -16.84
C LYS A 370 -3.72 -0.29 -17.71
N VAL A 371 -3.60 -0.08 -19.01
CA VAL A 371 -2.97 -1.06 -19.92
C VAL A 371 -1.50 -1.27 -19.54
N ARG A 372 -0.73 -0.21 -19.27
CA ARG A 372 0.67 -0.33 -18.84
C ARG A 372 0.81 -1.19 -17.59
N ASN A 373 0.02 -0.93 -16.56
CA ASN A 373 0.08 -1.70 -15.32
C ASN A 373 -0.23 -3.19 -15.55
N MET A 374 -1.24 -3.49 -16.36
CA MET A 374 -1.61 -4.86 -16.72
C MET A 374 -0.60 -5.57 -17.64
N THR A 375 0.34 -4.82 -18.24
CA THR A 375 1.42 -5.36 -19.09
C THR A 375 2.80 -5.24 -18.46
N GLY A 376 2.86 -5.09 -17.15
CA GLY A 376 4.12 -5.09 -16.40
C GLY A 376 4.95 -3.81 -16.51
N VAL A 377 4.38 -2.71 -17.02
CA VAL A 377 5.09 -1.44 -17.23
C VAL A 377 4.79 -0.46 -16.10
N PRO A 378 5.77 -0.08 -15.27
CA PRO A 378 5.57 0.92 -14.20
C PRO A 378 5.13 2.27 -14.77
N SER A 379 4.10 2.88 -14.19
CA SER A 379 3.51 4.14 -14.64
C SER A 379 3.37 5.14 -13.49
N MET A 380 3.39 6.45 -13.81
CA MET A 380 3.34 7.54 -12.83
C MET A 380 2.02 8.31 -12.81
N ILE A 381 1.03 7.91 -13.60
CA ILE A 381 -0.23 8.68 -13.72
C ILE A 381 -0.95 8.89 -12.38
N GLU A 382 -0.80 7.96 -11.43
CA GLU A 382 -1.40 8.03 -10.10
C GLU A 382 -0.97 9.29 -9.31
N TYR A 383 0.20 9.88 -9.63
CA TYR A 383 0.65 11.10 -8.95
C TYR A 383 -0.17 12.33 -9.30
N SER A 384 -0.73 12.42 -10.51
CA SER A 384 -1.60 13.55 -10.88
C SER A 384 -2.87 13.58 -10.04
N ARG A 385 -3.39 12.42 -9.64
CA ARG A 385 -4.55 12.31 -8.73
C ARG A 385 -4.30 12.88 -7.35
N LEU A 386 -3.07 12.68 -6.82
CA LEU A 386 -2.72 13.12 -5.47
C LEU A 386 -2.72 14.65 -5.32
N SER A 387 -2.52 15.40 -6.40
CA SER A 387 -2.54 16.87 -6.40
C SER A 387 -3.89 17.49 -6.73
N TRP A 388 -4.84 16.71 -7.19
CA TRP A 388 -6.10 17.20 -7.78
C TRP A 388 -6.88 18.19 -6.90
N ARG A 389 -6.93 17.97 -5.58
CA ARG A 389 -7.65 18.86 -4.64
C ARG A 389 -6.74 19.83 -3.87
N GLY A 390 -5.45 19.63 -3.88
CA GLY A 390 -4.49 20.46 -3.13
C GLY A 390 -3.36 19.70 -2.47
N GLY A 391 -3.09 18.48 -2.94
CA GLY A 391 -1.89 17.70 -2.68
C GLY A 391 -1.92 16.79 -1.44
N GLY A 392 -2.89 16.92 -0.55
CA GLY A 392 -3.06 15.99 0.57
C GLY A 392 -3.84 14.74 0.15
N ASN A 393 -3.44 13.58 0.63
CA ASN A 393 -4.12 12.32 0.34
C ASN A 393 -4.02 11.31 1.50
N ALA A 394 -5.03 10.43 1.59
CA ALA A 394 -5.00 9.22 2.39
C ALA A 394 -5.91 8.17 1.73
N PHE A 395 -5.59 6.89 1.90
CA PHE A 395 -6.42 5.81 1.37
C PHE A 395 -7.13 5.08 2.49
N VAL A 396 -8.43 4.87 2.31
CA VAL A 396 -9.26 3.95 3.10
C VAL A 396 -9.57 2.78 2.21
N ALA A 397 -9.16 1.58 2.58
CA ALA A 397 -9.20 0.43 1.68
C ALA A 397 -9.68 -0.85 2.39
N PRO A 398 -10.99 -0.94 2.75
CA PRO A 398 -11.58 -2.15 3.29
C PRO A 398 -11.62 -3.26 2.22
N VAL A 399 -11.51 -4.51 2.70
CA VAL A 399 -11.68 -5.71 1.89
C VAL A 399 -13.12 -6.16 1.97
N VAL A 400 -13.69 -6.54 0.84
CA VAL A 400 -15.13 -6.79 0.63
C VAL A 400 -15.31 -8.12 -0.09
N PRO A 401 -16.31 -8.95 0.23
CA PRO A 401 -16.67 -10.08 -0.61
C PRO A 401 -17.00 -9.66 -2.05
N LEU A 402 -16.63 -10.46 -3.03
CA LEU A 402 -16.85 -10.14 -4.44
C LEU A 402 -18.32 -10.39 -4.85
N PHE A 403 -19.24 -9.55 -4.33
CA PHE A 403 -20.65 -9.50 -4.66
C PHE A 403 -21.06 -8.08 -5.03
N GLY A 404 -22.02 -7.94 -5.94
CA GLY A 404 -22.52 -6.63 -6.35
C GLY A 404 -23.19 -5.85 -5.23
N GLU A 405 -24.04 -6.53 -4.42
CA GLU A 405 -24.73 -5.89 -3.29
C GLU A 405 -23.74 -5.41 -2.20
N GLU A 406 -22.64 -6.13 -2.00
CA GLU A 406 -21.58 -5.68 -1.08
C GLU A 406 -20.92 -4.40 -1.59
N ALA A 407 -20.65 -4.28 -2.89
CA ALA A 407 -20.13 -3.06 -3.48
C ALA A 407 -21.10 -1.87 -3.31
N ARG A 408 -22.40 -2.10 -3.51
CA ARG A 408 -23.46 -1.11 -3.26
C ARG A 408 -23.46 -0.66 -1.80
N THR A 409 -23.50 -1.61 -0.87
CA THR A 409 -23.48 -1.36 0.57
C THR A 409 -22.27 -0.50 0.97
N HIS A 410 -21.10 -0.79 0.41
CA HIS A 410 -19.90 -0.01 0.67
C HIS A 410 -20.00 1.42 0.17
N MET A 411 -20.65 1.66 -0.97
CA MET A 411 -20.89 3.02 -1.47
C MET A 411 -21.91 3.77 -0.62
N GLU A 412 -22.96 3.08 -0.15
CA GLU A 412 -23.98 3.64 0.75
C GLU A 412 -23.40 4.04 2.11
N ILE A 413 -22.38 3.32 2.60
CA ILE A 413 -21.62 3.71 3.80
C ILE A 413 -20.70 4.90 3.50
N ALA A 414 -19.92 4.82 2.43
CA ALA A 414 -18.83 5.75 2.17
C ALA A 414 -19.30 7.15 1.74
N ARG A 415 -20.20 7.23 0.76
CA ARG A 415 -20.59 8.51 0.15
C ARG A 415 -21.16 9.53 1.14
N PRO A 416 -22.14 9.17 1.99
CA PRO A 416 -22.68 10.12 2.97
C PRO A 416 -21.61 10.64 3.92
N ILE A 417 -20.63 9.82 4.30
CA ILE A 417 -19.53 10.22 5.18
C ILE A 417 -18.60 11.20 4.45
N PHE A 418 -18.19 10.90 3.22
CA PHE A 418 -17.39 11.84 2.41
C PHE A 418 -18.11 13.19 2.26
N TRP A 419 -19.38 13.19 1.88
CA TRP A 419 -20.17 14.39 1.66
C TRP A 419 -20.41 15.19 2.94
N LYS A 420 -20.70 14.52 4.06
CA LYS A 420 -20.82 15.15 5.40
C LYS A 420 -19.58 15.95 5.77
N HIS A 421 -18.40 15.41 5.41
CA HIS A 421 -17.12 16.08 5.65
C HIS A 421 -16.70 17.01 4.49
N GLY A 422 -17.54 17.22 3.48
CA GLY A 422 -17.29 18.10 2.34
C GLY A 422 -16.18 17.62 1.41
N PHE A 423 -16.03 16.29 1.28
CA PHE A 423 -15.12 15.66 0.34
C PHE A 423 -15.87 14.93 -0.77
N ASP A 424 -15.18 14.71 -1.88
CA ASP A 424 -15.69 13.92 -2.99
C ASP A 424 -15.45 12.44 -2.72
N TYR A 425 -16.39 11.58 -3.14
CA TYR A 425 -16.15 10.15 -3.20
C TYR A 425 -15.31 9.84 -4.44
N ILE A 426 -14.05 9.49 -4.23
CA ILE A 426 -13.11 9.08 -5.28
C ILE A 426 -12.68 7.65 -4.95
N GLY A 427 -13.19 6.67 -5.69
CA GLY A 427 -12.97 5.28 -5.34
C GLY A 427 -12.89 4.34 -6.54
N GLU A 428 -12.30 3.18 -6.29
CA GLU A 428 -12.30 2.05 -7.20
C GLU A 428 -12.45 0.74 -6.41
N PHE A 429 -13.02 -0.26 -7.08
CA PHE A 429 -13.01 -1.63 -6.62
C PHE A 429 -11.97 -2.41 -7.44
N ILE A 430 -11.08 -3.12 -6.77
CA ILE A 430 -10.11 -4.00 -7.41
C ILE A 430 -10.56 -5.43 -7.14
N ALA A 431 -11.23 -6.04 -8.12
CA ALA A 431 -11.68 -7.42 -8.03
C ALA A 431 -10.48 -8.37 -8.15
N ALA A 432 -10.10 -8.99 -7.04
CA ALA A 432 -9.00 -9.95 -6.95
C ALA A 432 -9.45 -11.37 -7.32
N SER A 433 -9.72 -12.25 -6.37
CA SER A 433 -10.22 -13.59 -6.69
C SER A 433 -11.60 -13.87 -6.09
N ARG A 434 -11.77 -13.81 -4.79
CA ARG A 434 -13.04 -13.97 -4.05
C ARG A 434 -13.46 -12.71 -3.32
N ASP A 435 -12.57 -11.76 -3.30
CA ASP A 435 -12.67 -10.46 -2.66
C ASP A 435 -12.47 -9.35 -3.67
N GLN A 436 -12.86 -8.17 -3.27
CA GLN A 436 -12.58 -6.91 -3.93
C GLN A 436 -12.04 -5.91 -2.89
N HIS A 437 -11.04 -5.14 -3.28
CA HIS A 437 -10.53 -4.06 -2.45
C HIS A 437 -11.26 -2.79 -2.83
N HIS A 438 -12.02 -2.21 -1.91
CA HIS A 438 -12.63 -0.90 -2.12
C HIS A 438 -11.65 0.20 -1.73
N VAL A 439 -10.84 0.64 -2.69
CA VAL A 439 -9.82 1.68 -2.47
C VAL A 439 -10.43 3.05 -2.68
N MET A 440 -10.57 3.81 -1.60
CA MET A 440 -11.09 5.18 -1.63
C MET A 440 -9.98 6.18 -1.35
N MET A 441 -9.91 7.23 -2.16
CA MET A 441 -8.94 8.31 -2.03
C MET A 441 -9.58 9.50 -1.32
N LEU A 442 -9.14 9.79 -0.11
CA LEU A 442 -9.47 11.02 0.59
C LEU A 442 -8.47 12.10 0.20
N LEU A 443 -8.81 12.87 -0.85
CA LEU A 443 -8.00 13.99 -1.31
C LEU A 443 -8.40 15.28 -0.58
N HIS A 444 -7.42 16.03 -0.09
CA HIS A 444 -7.68 17.24 0.71
C HIS A 444 -6.61 18.32 0.48
N LYS A 445 -6.96 19.56 0.76
CA LYS A 445 -6.01 20.68 0.75
C LYS A 445 -5.26 20.74 2.08
N GLN A 446 -3.94 20.78 2.03
CA GLN A 446 -3.09 20.96 3.20
C GLN A 446 -2.72 22.43 3.43
N PRO A 447 -2.61 22.89 4.68
CA PRO A 447 -3.01 22.20 5.92
C PRO A 447 -4.48 22.41 6.28
N ASP A 448 -5.21 23.23 5.54
CA ASP A 448 -6.51 23.82 5.89
C ASP A 448 -7.60 22.77 6.14
N GLU A 449 -7.61 21.68 5.35
CA GLU A 449 -8.62 20.63 5.43
C GLU A 449 -8.19 19.42 6.27
N MET A 450 -6.96 19.41 6.82
CA MET A 450 -6.45 18.27 7.59
C MET A 450 -7.34 17.83 8.76
N PRO A 451 -7.83 18.73 9.65
CA PRO A 451 -8.68 18.29 10.76
C PRO A 451 -9.95 17.58 10.29
N ARG A 452 -10.54 18.08 9.20
CA ARG A 452 -11.74 17.52 8.59
C ARG A 452 -11.45 16.18 7.90
N ALA A 453 -10.29 16.05 7.26
CA ALA A 453 -9.84 14.80 6.65
C ALA A 453 -9.58 13.71 7.70
N VAL A 454 -8.97 14.05 8.83
CA VAL A 454 -8.77 13.13 9.97
C VAL A 454 -10.11 12.63 10.51
N ALA A 455 -11.09 13.53 10.70
CA ALA A 455 -12.42 13.15 11.18
C ALA A 455 -13.14 12.23 10.17
N CYS A 456 -13.07 12.55 8.88
CA CYS A 456 -13.63 11.72 7.81
C CYS A 456 -13.01 10.32 7.77
N TYR A 457 -11.69 10.22 7.84
CA TYR A 457 -10.97 8.95 7.84
C TYR A 457 -11.36 8.09 9.04
N GLY A 458 -11.44 8.69 10.23
CA GLY A 458 -11.85 7.99 11.45
C GLY A 458 -13.27 7.44 11.35
N GLU A 459 -14.22 8.27 10.90
CA GLU A 459 -15.63 7.86 10.73
C GLU A 459 -15.79 6.75 9.67
N LEU A 460 -15.07 6.83 8.54
CA LEU A 460 -15.04 5.77 7.54
C LEU A 460 -14.48 4.46 8.12
N THR A 461 -13.35 4.54 8.84
CA THR A 461 -12.74 3.36 9.47
C THR A 461 -13.70 2.70 10.45
N ASP A 462 -14.37 3.49 11.30
CA ASP A 462 -15.33 2.97 12.28
C ASP A 462 -16.56 2.35 11.60
N ALA A 463 -17.15 3.04 10.63
CA ALA A 463 -18.32 2.56 9.91
C ALA A 463 -18.06 1.23 9.18
N PHE A 464 -16.92 1.10 8.51
CA PHE A 464 -16.56 -0.16 7.86
C PHE A 464 -16.26 -1.28 8.86
N CYS A 465 -15.53 -1.00 9.94
CA CYS A 465 -15.28 -1.99 10.98
C CYS A 465 -16.58 -2.44 11.69
N ASP A 466 -17.52 -1.53 11.91
CA ASP A 466 -18.86 -1.85 12.48
C ASP A 466 -19.68 -2.74 11.53
N GLY A 467 -19.50 -2.56 10.21
CA GLY A 467 -20.07 -3.42 9.16
C GLY A 467 -19.34 -4.75 8.98
N GLY A 468 -18.23 -5.00 9.69
CA GLY A 468 -17.44 -6.24 9.57
C GLY A 468 -16.37 -6.20 8.47
N TYR A 469 -16.05 -5.03 7.92
CA TYR A 469 -15.09 -4.87 6.83
C TYR A 469 -13.77 -4.27 7.33
N LEU A 470 -12.70 -5.05 7.30
CA LEU A 470 -11.40 -4.62 7.79
C LEU A 470 -10.55 -4.02 6.64
N PRO A 471 -9.93 -2.85 6.83
CA PRO A 471 -8.93 -2.37 5.86
C PRO A 471 -7.71 -3.29 5.83
N TYR A 472 -7.24 -3.66 4.62
CA TYR A 472 -6.03 -4.48 4.49
C TYR A 472 -4.75 -3.69 4.83
N ARG A 473 -4.82 -2.37 4.75
CA ARG A 473 -3.82 -1.40 5.18
C ARG A 473 -4.47 -0.20 5.81
N THR A 474 -3.77 0.45 6.73
CA THR A 474 -4.23 1.70 7.34
C THR A 474 -3.11 2.74 7.36
N ASN A 475 -3.51 4.01 7.36
CA ASN A 475 -2.57 5.13 7.51
C ASN A 475 -1.87 5.09 8.88
N VAL A 476 -0.62 5.55 8.96
CA VAL A 476 0.17 5.57 10.22
C VAL A 476 -0.57 6.24 11.38
N ALA A 477 -1.41 7.24 11.11
CA ALA A 477 -2.22 7.94 12.10
C ALA A 477 -3.30 7.05 12.74
N PHE A 478 -3.72 5.98 12.07
CA PHE A 478 -4.84 5.13 12.47
C PHE A 478 -4.44 3.69 12.79
N MET A 479 -3.15 3.35 12.81
CA MET A 479 -2.69 2.00 13.12
C MET A 479 -3.15 1.52 14.49
N ASP A 480 -2.98 2.32 15.54
CA ASP A 480 -3.47 2.01 16.89
C ASP A 480 -5.01 1.98 16.95
N HIS A 481 -5.68 2.88 16.20
CA HIS A 481 -7.14 2.92 16.13
C HIS A 481 -7.71 1.63 15.54
N THR A 482 -7.18 1.22 14.39
CA THR A 482 -7.60 -0.03 13.71
C THR A 482 -7.31 -1.26 14.57
N MET A 483 -6.12 -1.35 15.19
CA MET A 483 -5.78 -2.48 16.06
C MET A 483 -6.74 -2.63 17.24
N ARG A 484 -7.20 -1.54 17.85
CA ARG A 484 -8.19 -1.58 18.95
C ARG A 484 -9.58 -2.11 18.53
N ARG A 485 -9.88 -2.15 17.22
CA ARG A 485 -11.12 -2.74 16.68
C ARG A 485 -11.05 -4.26 16.56
N LEU A 486 -9.83 -4.83 16.60
CA LEU A 486 -9.63 -6.27 16.47
C LEU A 486 -9.89 -7.00 17.79
N ASP A 487 -10.09 -8.32 17.67
CA ASP A 487 -10.29 -9.19 18.83
C ASP A 487 -9.15 -9.08 19.86
N PRO A 488 -9.44 -8.99 21.16
CA PRO A 488 -8.42 -8.87 22.21
C PRO A 488 -7.43 -10.04 22.25
N VAL A 489 -7.85 -11.25 21.88
CA VAL A 489 -6.94 -12.41 21.81
C VAL A 489 -5.94 -12.26 20.67
N PHE A 490 -6.40 -11.74 19.52
CA PHE A 490 -5.51 -11.42 18.41
C PHE A 490 -4.45 -10.36 18.82
N GLN A 491 -4.87 -9.31 19.50
CA GLN A 491 -3.98 -8.26 20.01
C GLN A 491 -2.95 -8.84 21.01
N ASP A 492 -3.38 -9.69 21.95
CA ASP A 492 -2.51 -10.33 22.92
C ASP A 492 -1.49 -11.25 22.26
N VAL A 493 -1.91 -12.09 21.29
CA VAL A 493 -0.99 -12.97 20.55
C VAL A 493 0.07 -12.17 19.81
N CYS A 494 -0.33 -11.12 19.08
CA CYS A 494 0.64 -10.22 18.42
C CYS A 494 1.62 -9.59 19.42
N GLY A 495 1.12 -9.14 20.57
CA GLY A 495 1.95 -8.58 21.64
C GLY A 495 2.91 -9.59 22.27
N ARG A 496 2.50 -10.85 22.46
CA ARG A 496 3.37 -11.93 22.95
C ARG A 496 4.49 -12.25 21.97
N ILE A 497 4.19 -12.35 20.68
CA ILE A 497 5.20 -12.55 19.64
C ILE A 497 6.19 -11.38 19.65
N LYS A 498 5.69 -10.14 19.73
CA LYS A 498 6.54 -8.94 19.84
C LYS A 498 7.50 -9.03 21.01
N ARG A 499 7.04 -9.34 22.20
CA ARG A 499 7.89 -9.49 23.39
C ARG A 499 8.91 -10.62 23.28
N ALA A 500 8.52 -11.73 22.68
CA ALA A 500 9.42 -12.87 22.51
C ALA A 500 10.60 -12.56 21.57
N LEU A 501 10.35 -11.79 20.51
CA LEU A 501 11.36 -11.45 19.51
C LEU A 501 12.07 -10.12 19.80
N ASP A 502 11.33 -9.13 20.33
CA ASP A 502 11.81 -7.75 20.55
C ASP A 502 11.43 -7.25 21.96
N PRO A 503 12.02 -7.81 23.03
CA PRO A 503 11.68 -7.44 24.40
C PRO A 503 12.00 -5.97 24.74
N ASN A 504 12.88 -5.32 24.00
CA ASN A 504 13.24 -3.90 24.16
C ASN A 504 12.40 -2.97 23.25
N GLU A 505 11.47 -3.50 22.45
CA GLU A 505 10.59 -2.77 21.53
C GLU A 505 11.34 -1.80 20.60
N ILE A 506 12.49 -2.22 20.06
CA ILE A 506 13.33 -1.35 19.24
C ILE A 506 12.91 -1.33 17.75
N ILE A 507 12.18 -2.32 17.23
CA ILE A 507 11.80 -2.36 15.82
C ILE A 507 10.41 -1.78 15.64
N ALA A 508 10.30 -0.65 14.97
CA ALA A 508 9.09 0.04 14.56
C ALA A 508 7.97 0.01 15.63
N PRO A 509 8.21 0.55 16.85
CA PRO A 509 7.21 0.52 17.91
C PRO A 509 5.86 1.10 17.44
N GLY A 510 4.77 0.38 17.70
CA GLY A 510 3.43 0.82 17.33
C GLY A 510 3.04 0.63 15.86
N LYS A 511 3.93 0.13 14.99
CA LYS A 511 3.55 -0.20 13.62
C LYS A 511 2.41 -1.22 13.63
N ASN A 512 1.34 -0.93 12.86
CA ASN A 512 0.07 -1.67 12.84
C ASN A 512 -0.56 -1.87 14.22
N GLY A 513 -0.27 -0.95 15.18
CA GLY A 513 -0.76 -1.04 16.56
C GLY A 513 -0.13 -2.16 17.39
N ILE A 514 0.90 -2.85 16.87
CA ILE A 514 1.56 -3.96 17.56
C ILE A 514 2.54 -3.40 18.60
N ARG A 515 2.31 -3.76 19.88
CA ARG A 515 3.15 -3.41 21.02
C ARG A 515 3.37 -4.64 21.91
N GLY A 516 4.49 -4.71 22.61
CA GLY A 516 4.68 -5.71 23.67
C GLY A 516 3.61 -5.55 24.77
N ALA A 517 3.11 -6.63 25.33
CA ALA A 517 2.06 -6.55 26.34
C ALA A 517 2.60 -5.87 27.61
N GLY A 518 1.92 -4.81 28.04
CA GLY A 518 2.30 -3.93 29.15
C GLY A 518 2.22 -2.44 28.81
N ALA A 519 2.37 -2.07 27.54
CA ALA A 519 2.14 -0.72 27.09
C ALA A 519 0.63 -0.49 26.88
N ARG A 520 -0.07 -0.01 27.89
CA ARG A 520 -1.42 0.55 27.71
C ARG A 520 -1.27 1.71 26.72
N ALA A 521 -1.96 1.63 25.59
CA ALA A 521 -2.10 2.74 24.67
C ALA A 521 -2.54 3.98 25.47
N GLY A 522 -1.75 5.06 25.38
CA GLY A 522 -2.12 6.33 25.99
C GLY A 522 -3.52 6.72 25.50
N ALA A 523 -4.44 6.90 26.42
CA ALA A 523 -5.81 7.29 26.13
C ALA A 523 -5.80 8.63 25.41
N ALA A 524 -6.20 8.64 24.13
CA ALA A 524 -6.64 9.86 23.48
C ALA A 524 -8.01 10.25 24.09
N PRO A 525 -8.26 11.54 24.38
CA PRO A 525 -9.52 11.97 24.96
C PRO A 525 -10.61 12.01 23.88
N HIS A 526 -11.42 10.98 23.78
CA HIS A 526 -12.68 11.05 23.07
C HIS A 526 -13.83 10.79 24.01
N SER A 527 -14.72 11.77 24.08
CA SER A 527 -15.89 11.90 24.92
C SER A 527 -16.79 10.65 24.92
N ARG A 528 -17.06 10.14 26.12
CA ARG A 528 -18.18 9.24 26.38
C ARG A 528 -19.50 9.96 26.05
N ARG A 529 -20.23 9.47 25.05
CA ARG A 529 -21.69 9.67 24.96
C ARG A 529 -22.38 8.33 25.06
N GLY A 530 -23.32 8.29 25.97
CA GLY A 530 -23.99 7.11 26.49
C GLY A 530 -24.77 6.32 25.44
N GLY A 531 -24.54 5.02 25.44
CA GLY A 531 -25.36 4.06 24.73
C GLY A 531 -26.55 3.63 25.59
N ARG A 532 -27.76 3.89 25.13
CA ARG A 532 -28.98 3.24 25.63
C ARG A 532 -29.02 1.81 25.07
N ARG A 533 -29.09 0.84 25.98
CA ARG A 533 -29.47 -0.52 25.68
C ARG A 533 -30.91 -0.53 25.15
N ALA A 534 -31.12 -1.13 23.98
CA ALA A 534 -32.44 -1.63 23.61
C ALA A 534 -32.38 -3.17 23.69
N ALA A 535 -33.14 -3.70 24.61
CA ALA A 535 -33.45 -5.12 24.70
C ALA A 535 -34.65 -5.40 23.78
N GLY A 536 -34.69 -6.58 23.22
CA GLY A 536 -35.97 -7.14 22.78
C GLY A 536 -35.95 -7.77 21.38
N ARG A 537 -35.82 -9.10 21.38
CA ARG A 537 -36.28 -10.19 20.47
C ARG A 537 -35.51 -10.45 19.21
#